data_144c5f34d325267efd14e09491c066ac
#
_entry.id   144c5f34d325267efd14e09491c066ac
#
_cell.length_a   1.000
_cell.length_b   1.000
_cell.length_c   1.000
_cell.angle_alpha   90.00
_cell.angle_beta   90.00
_cell.angle_gamma   90.00
#
_symmetry.space_group_name_H-M   'P 1'
#
loop_
_entity.id
_entity.type
_entity.pdbx_description
1 polymer ?
#
loop_
_entity_poly.entity_id
_entity_poly.type
_entity_poly.pdbx_seq_one_letter_code
_entity_poly.pdbx_strand_id
1 'polypeptide(L)'
;MSTNTKDLRNVVLLGHSGSGKTTFIETMLFEGGAIKRRGTVEAHNTVSDNSDLEHQRENTLFSHQMFVNWRKNKINILDTPGFDDFVGEVIASLKVADTALILVNASAGVEVGTELVWEYVEKYQTPTLFVINQIDHPKADFEASLEQIKNRFGAKALPIQYPLNSGEGFNQIIDALRMVMYEFPATGGKPEKKPIPESELARANEMHNALVEIAAENEEGLMEKYFEEGNLSEEELAQGLNIALAKHDFFPVFVASGLKDMGSGRIMGFIDDIAPSPADRAGEKLENGELLKCDSNDKTTLFIYKTQSEPQVGIVSYFKVYSGELKPGDELVNAENGETERISQIFLAEGKDRTPVEKLVAGDLGVTVKLKYGHSNNTLNSKGIDRKIEPMHFPESRIRKTIFTENAAEMEKLISSLHKIQEEDPTLQVLQSTETKETILSGQGQLHLDLVKFRLEKEFGVKMEMKNPKVSYRETITGKADADYRHKKQSGGAGQFGEIHMRVENYYEGMPEPEGFNIRNKEFEDLSWGGKFAFYWCIVGGAIDSRYIGAIKKGIM
;
A
#
# COMPACT_ATOMS: atom_id res chain seq x y z
N MET A 1 -4.07 -28.11 -10.31
CA MET A 1 -4.10 -27.68 -11.74
C MET A 1 -2.74 -27.10 -12.07
N SER A 2 -2.15 -27.44 -13.23
CA SER A 2 -0.92 -26.78 -13.67
C SER A 2 -1.31 -25.40 -14.21
N THR A 3 -1.12 -24.37 -13.41
CA THR A 3 -1.43 -23.00 -13.80
C THR A 3 -0.21 -22.44 -14.54
N ASN A 4 -0.40 -21.83 -15.70
CA ASN A 4 0.66 -21.12 -16.42
C ASN A 4 0.62 -19.64 -16.01
N THR A 5 1.74 -18.92 -16.08
CA THR A 5 1.82 -17.47 -15.77
C THR A 5 0.79 -16.64 -16.55
N LYS A 6 0.52 -17.00 -17.81
CA LYS A 6 -0.48 -16.32 -18.65
C LYS A 6 -1.93 -16.54 -18.21
N ASP A 7 -2.18 -17.60 -17.45
CA ASP A 7 -3.51 -17.96 -16.96
C ASP A 7 -3.79 -17.38 -15.57
N LEU A 8 -2.92 -16.48 -15.08
CA LEU A 8 -3.04 -15.80 -13.80
C LEU A 8 -3.56 -14.38 -13.96
N ARG A 9 -4.36 -13.94 -12.99
CA ARG A 9 -4.77 -12.55 -12.81
C ARG A 9 -4.66 -12.21 -11.33
N ASN A 10 -3.84 -11.23 -10.96
CA ASN A 10 -3.70 -10.77 -9.58
C ASN A 10 -4.41 -9.44 -9.43
N VAL A 11 -5.56 -9.46 -8.77
CA VAL A 11 -6.46 -8.31 -8.67
C VAL A 11 -6.53 -7.84 -7.22
N VAL A 12 -6.29 -6.55 -6.99
CA VAL A 12 -6.51 -5.91 -5.70
C VAL A 12 -7.77 -5.05 -5.75
N LEU A 13 -8.65 -5.20 -4.76
CA LEU A 13 -9.83 -4.36 -4.61
C LEU A 13 -9.50 -3.16 -3.70
N LEU A 14 -9.74 -1.98 -4.23
CA LEU A 14 -9.45 -0.69 -3.61
C LEU A 14 -10.71 0.18 -3.55
N GLY A 15 -10.67 1.24 -2.76
CA GLY A 15 -11.74 2.23 -2.65
C GLY A 15 -12.02 2.62 -1.22
N HIS A 16 -12.79 3.67 -1.04
CA HIS A 16 -13.15 4.21 0.27
C HIS A 16 -13.91 3.18 1.14
N SER A 17 -13.90 3.38 2.46
CA SER A 17 -14.73 2.59 3.38
C SER A 17 -16.20 2.71 3.00
N GLY A 18 -16.94 1.58 2.98
CA GLY A 18 -18.35 1.58 2.56
C GLY A 18 -18.60 1.55 1.05
N SER A 19 -17.57 1.52 0.18
CA SER A 19 -17.77 1.34 -1.28
C SER A 19 -18.23 -0.07 -1.67
N GLY A 20 -18.27 -1.03 -0.73
CA GLY A 20 -18.78 -2.38 -0.93
C GLY A 20 -17.75 -3.39 -1.42
N LYS A 21 -16.45 -3.20 -1.16
CA LYS A 21 -15.35 -4.10 -1.57
C LYS A 21 -15.60 -5.54 -1.11
N THR A 22 -15.72 -5.76 0.19
CA THR A 22 -15.96 -7.08 0.80
C THR A 22 -17.19 -7.78 0.23
N THR A 23 -18.31 -7.05 0.10
CA THR A 23 -19.55 -7.57 -0.52
C THR A 23 -19.34 -7.95 -1.99
N PHE A 24 -18.54 -7.17 -2.72
CA PHE A 24 -18.23 -7.43 -4.11
C PHE A 24 -17.35 -8.69 -4.25
N ILE A 25 -16.37 -8.88 -3.36
CA ILE A 25 -15.52 -10.08 -3.31
C ILE A 25 -16.37 -11.33 -3.03
N GLU A 26 -17.27 -11.28 -2.03
CA GLU A 26 -18.20 -12.39 -1.74
C GLU A 26 -18.99 -12.78 -2.99
N THR A 27 -19.39 -11.79 -3.78
CA THR A 27 -20.09 -12.02 -5.05
C THR A 27 -19.17 -12.63 -6.12
N MET A 28 -17.92 -12.16 -6.25
CA MET A 28 -16.94 -12.77 -7.17
C MET A 28 -16.65 -14.24 -6.82
N LEU A 29 -16.47 -14.53 -5.53
CA LEU A 29 -16.24 -15.90 -5.03
C LEU A 29 -17.45 -16.81 -5.27
N PHE A 30 -18.65 -16.29 -5.09
CA PHE A 30 -19.90 -17.03 -5.33
C PHE A 30 -20.12 -17.32 -6.82
N GLU A 31 -19.99 -16.32 -7.68
CA GLU A 31 -20.09 -16.43 -9.14
C GLU A 31 -19.07 -17.42 -9.71
N GLY A 32 -17.85 -17.39 -9.18
CA GLY A 32 -16.79 -18.33 -9.55
C GLY A 32 -16.88 -19.71 -8.91
N GLY A 33 -17.90 -19.94 -8.06
CA GLY A 33 -18.17 -21.24 -7.43
C GLY A 33 -17.17 -21.61 -6.32
N ALA A 34 -16.35 -20.68 -5.83
CA ALA A 34 -15.45 -20.90 -4.69
C ALA A 34 -16.27 -21.07 -3.39
N ILE A 35 -17.36 -20.35 -3.25
CA ILE A 35 -18.28 -20.48 -2.12
C ILE A 35 -19.69 -20.86 -2.60
N LYS A 36 -20.42 -21.61 -1.79
CA LYS A 36 -21.79 -22.05 -2.11
C LYS A 36 -22.86 -21.02 -1.77
N ARG A 37 -22.56 -20.09 -0.88
CA ARG A 37 -23.46 -19.05 -0.40
C ARG A 37 -22.62 -17.82 -0.05
N ARG A 38 -23.07 -16.64 -0.46
CA ARG A 38 -22.46 -15.37 -0.08
C ARG A 38 -22.62 -15.10 1.41
N GLY A 39 -21.54 -14.71 2.05
CA GLY A 39 -21.56 -14.11 3.38
C GLY A 39 -22.02 -12.66 3.33
N THR A 40 -22.25 -12.07 4.50
CA THR A 40 -22.49 -10.64 4.68
C THR A 40 -21.70 -10.13 5.87
N VAL A 41 -21.30 -8.86 5.82
CA VAL A 41 -20.52 -8.22 6.89
C VAL A 41 -21.32 -8.24 8.19
N GLU A 42 -22.61 -7.95 8.12
CA GLU A 42 -23.50 -7.90 9.28
C GLU A 42 -23.72 -9.29 9.93
N ALA A 43 -23.62 -10.35 9.14
CA ALA A 43 -23.71 -11.73 9.65
C ALA A 43 -22.37 -12.29 10.12
N HIS A 44 -21.27 -11.52 9.99
CA HIS A 44 -19.89 -11.90 10.37
C HIS A 44 -19.45 -13.25 9.77
N ASN A 45 -19.82 -13.51 8.51
CA ASN A 45 -19.58 -14.78 7.84
C ASN A 45 -19.01 -14.63 6.43
N THR A 46 -18.39 -13.50 6.13
CA THR A 46 -17.61 -13.29 4.90
C THR A 46 -16.31 -14.08 4.95
N VAL A 47 -15.78 -14.39 3.78
CA VAL A 47 -14.50 -15.13 3.66
C VAL A 47 -13.31 -14.26 4.08
N SER A 48 -13.36 -12.95 3.77
CA SER A 48 -12.27 -12.03 4.07
C SER A 48 -12.25 -11.58 5.52
N ASP A 49 -13.31 -10.91 6.01
CA ASP A 49 -13.35 -10.38 7.36
C ASP A 49 -13.54 -11.52 8.36
N ASN A 50 -12.46 -12.06 8.88
CA ASN A 50 -12.48 -13.27 9.68
C ASN A 50 -11.88 -13.12 11.09
N SER A 51 -11.40 -11.93 11.46
CA SER A 51 -10.91 -11.62 12.79
C SER A 51 -12.01 -11.10 13.71
N ASP A 52 -11.91 -11.41 15.02
CA ASP A 52 -12.88 -10.90 16.02
C ASP A 52 -13.02 -9.39 15.99
N LEU A 53 -11.95 -8.67 15.63
CA LEU A 53 -11.95 -7.22 15.58
C LEU A 53 -12.65 -6.68 14.33
N GLU A 54 -12.45 -7.32 13.17
CA GLU A 54 -13.17 -6.99 11.94
C GLU A 54 -14.67 -7.20 12.13
N HIS A 55 -15.07 -8.32 12.77
CA HIS A 55 -16.45 -8.57 13.14
C HIS A 55 -17.02 -7.51 14.09
N GLN A 56 -16.24 -7.11 15.11
CA GLN A 56 -16.68 -6.10 16.07
C GLN A 56 -16.80 -4.70 15.45
N ARG A 57 -15.99 -4.40 14.45
CA ARG A 57 -15.95 -3.10 13.77
C ARG A 57 -16.78 -3.08 12.48
N GLU A 58 -17.23 -4.22 11.99
CA GLU A 58 -17.92 -4.40 10.71
C GLU A 58 -17.17 -3.74 9.53
N ASN A 59 -15.83 -3.87 9.58
CA ASN A 59 -14.93 -3.29 8.58
C ASN A 59 -13.67 -4.15 8.42
N THR A 60 -13.18 -4.24 7.21
CA THR A 60 -11.88 -4.84 6.88
C THR A 60 -10.75 -4.00 7.48
N LEU A 61 -9.86 -4.63 8.25
CA LEU A 61 -8.71 -4.00 8.90
C LEU A 61 -7.38 -4.54 8.36
N PHE A 62 -7.38 -5.75 7.84
CA PHE A 62 -6.23 -6.41 7.25
C PHE A 62 -6.48 -6.72 5.77
N SER A 63 -5.42 -6.88 5.00
CA SER A 63 -5.57 -7.43 3.66
C SER A 63 -5.74 -8.94 3.72
N HIS A 64 -6.65 -9.46 2.90
CA HIS A 64 -6.93 -10.90 2.80
C HIS A 64 -6.70 -11.37 1.37
N GLN A 65 -6.05 -12.52 1.22
CA GLN A 65 -5.83 -13.17 -0.06
C GLN A 65 -6.84 -14.30 -0.26
N MET A 66 -7.42 -14.34 -1.44
CA MET A 66 -8.35 -15.38 -1.90
C MET A 66 -8.10 -15.67 -3.36
N PHE A 67 -8.73 -16.70 -3.90
CA PHE A 67 -8.70 -16.94 -5.34
C PHE A 67 -10.00 -17.56 -5.82
N VAL A 68 -10.23 -17.42 -7.12
CA VAL A 68 -11.34 -18.06 -7.83
C VAL A 68 -10.85 -18.54 -9.19
N ASN A 69 -11.34 -19.71 -9.62
CA ASN A 69 -11.15 -20.17 -10.98
C ASN A 69 -12.32 -19.65 -11.83
N TRP A 70 -12.01 -18.83 -12.82
CA TRP A 70 -13.00 -18.27 -13.72
C TRP A 70 -12.68 -18.71 -15.15
N ARG A 71 -13.57 -19.50 -15.76
CA ARG A 71 -13.35 -20.12 -17.06
C ARG A 71 -12.00 -20.88 -17.08
N LYS A 72 -11.00 -20.34 -17.82
CA LYS A 72 -9.67 -20.95 -17.97
C LYS A 72 -8.60 -20.37 -17.04
N ASN A 73 -8.84 -19.21 -16.47
CA ASN A 73 -7.86 -18.47 -15.68
C ASN A 73 -8.12 -18.59 -14.17
N LYS A 74 -7.06 -18.42 -13.40
CA LYS A 74 -7.09 -18.27 -11.96
C LYS A 74 -7.00 -16.77 -11.63
N ILE A 75 -8.02 -16.25 -10.95
CA ILE A 75 -8.03 -14.87 -10.45
C ILE A 75 -7.68 -14.91 -8.96
N ASN A 76 -6.50 -14.43 -8.59
CA ASN A 76 -6.14 -14.13 -7.22
C ASN A 76 -6.76 -12.78 -6.85
N ILE A 77 -7.39 -12.71 -5.70
CA ILE A 77 -8.13 -11.55 -5.20
C ILE A 77 -7.49 -11.11 -3.89
N LEU A 78 -7.16 -9.83 -3.78
CA LEU A 78 -6.66 -9.20 -2.58
C LEU A 78 -7.69 -8.20 -2.09
N ASP A 79 -8.34 -8.50 -0.96
CA ASP A 79 -9.19 -7.53 -0.26
C ASP A 79 -8.32 -6.56 0.53
N THR A 80 -8.70 -5.28 0.60
CA THR A 80 -7.95 -4.26 1.32
C THR A 80 -8.85 -3.41 2.20
N PRO A 81 -8.32 -2.92 3.33
CA PRO A 81 -9.00 -1.93 4.15
C PRO A 81 -9.39 -0.67 3.35
N GLY A 82 -10.50 -0.06 3.73
CA GLY A 82 -10.97 1.20 3.13
C GLY A 82 -10.63 2.45 3.94
N PHE A 83 -10.01 2.30 5.11
CA PHE A 83 -9.57 3.41 5.96
C PHE A 83 -8.08 3.71 5.74
N ASP A 84 -7.73 4.99 5.71
CA ASP A 84 -6.35 5.48 5.54
C ASP A 84 -5.40 5.02 6.64
N ASP A 85 -5.93 4.77 7.82
CA ASP A 85 -5.20 4.26 8.97
C ASP A 85 -4.47 2.95 8.68
N PHE A 86 -4.96 2.18 7.68
CA PHE A 86 -4.42 0.87 7.29
C PHE A 86 -3.77 0.88 5.91
N VAL A 87 -3.23 2.02 5.50
CA VAL A 87 -2.58 2.20 4.18
C VAL A 87 -1.43 1.22 3.92
N GLY A 88 -0.78 0.72 4.97
CA GLY A 88 0.26 -0.31 4.86
C GLY A 88 -0.23 -1.57 4.16
N GLU A 89 -1.44 -2.01 4.45
CA GLU A 89 -2.09 -3.16 3.84
C GLU A 89 -2.41 -2.93 2.35
N VAL A 90 -2.81 -1.70 2.01
CA VAL A 90 -3.05 -1.28 0.62
C VAL A 90 -1.75 -1.31 -0.19
N ILE A 91 -0.67 -0.76 0.35
CA ILE A 91 0.66 -0.73 -0.30
C ILE A 91 1.17 -2.16 -0.52
N ALA A 92 1.08 -3.02 0.50
CA ALA A 92 1.52 -4.40 0.41
C ALA A 92 0.75 -5.18 -0.67
N SER A 93 -0.56 -4.98 -0.75
CA SER A 93 -1.40 -5.63 -1.75
C SER A 93 -1.16 -5.10 -3.17
N LEU A 94 -0.99 -3.79 -3.34
CA LEU A 94 -0.65 -3.17 -4.63
C LEU A 94 0.70 -3.62 -5.17
N LYS A 95 1.70 -3.82 -4.30
CA LYS A 95 3.04 -4.29 -4.70
C LYS A 95 3.01 -5.61 -5.47
N VAL A 96 2.05 -6.47 -5.17
CA VAL A 96 1.96 -7.81 -5.76
C VAL A 96 0.81 -7.97 -6.77
N ALA A 97 -0.10 -6.99 -6.84
CA ALA A 97 -1.19 -6.99 -7.82
C ALA A 97 -0.71 -6.62 -9.22
N ASP A 98 -1.38 -7.17 -10.23
CA ASP A 98 -1.16 -6.82 -11.64
C ASP A 98 -2.30 -5.95 -12.19
N THR A 99 -3.43 -5.89 -11.47
CA THR A 99 -4.59 -5.06 -11.79
C THR A 99 -5.25 -4.55 -10.51
N ALA A 100 -5.58 -3.27 -10.47
CA ALA A 100 -6.38 -2.64 -9.43
C ALA A 100 -7.84 -2.53 -9.85
N LEU A 101 -8.77 -2.88 -8.97
CA LEU A 101 -10.20 -2.69 -9.13
C LEU A 101 -10.67 -1.68 -8.09
N ILE A 102 -10.90 -0.44 -8.51
CA ILE A 102 -11.32 0.64 -7.62
C ILE A 102 -12.84 0.76 -7.60
N LEU A 103 -13.44 0.48 -6.44
CA LEU A 103 -14.88 0.61 -6.24
C LEU A 103 -15.23 2.04 -5.79
N VAL A 104 -16.15 2.66 -6.50
CA VAL A 104 -16.72 3.98 -6.21
C VAL A 104 -18.19 3.81 -5.88
N ASN A 105 -18.64 4.37 -4.77
CA ASN A 105 -20.06 4.32 -4.38
C ASN A 105 -20.88 5.27 -5.28
N ALA A 106 -21.85 4.74 -6.00
CA ALA A 106 -22.69 5.51 -6.93
C ALA A 106 -23.50 6.64 -6.28
N SER A 107 -23.70 6.62 -4.97
CA SER A 107 -24.43 7.66 -4.24
C SER A 107 -23.53 8.73 -3.62
N ALA A 108 -22.24 8.43 -3.43
CA ALA A 108 -21.25 9.34 -2.82
C ALA A 108 -20.25 9.90 -3.85
N GLY A 109 -20.04 9.19 -4.95
CA GLY A 109 -19.03 9.55 -5.95
C GLY A 109 -17.61 9.26 -5.47
N VAL A 110 -16.66 10.08 -5.93
CA VAL A 110 -15.25 9.97 -5.55
C VAL A 110 -15.06 10.55 -4.15
N GLU A 111 -14.61 9.72 -3.23
CA GLU A 111 -14.37 10.05 -1.83
C GLU A 111 -12.85 10.12 -1.53
N VAL A 112 -12.47 10.72 -0.40
CA VAL A 112 -11.06 10.93 -0.01
C VAL A 112 -10.25 9.62 -0.06
N GLY A 113 -10.79 8.51 0.45
CA GLY A 113 -10.10 7.21 0.40
C GLY A 113 -9.87 6.71 -1.03
N THR A 114 -10.74 7.08 -1.98
CA THR A 114 -10.53 6.78 -3.40
C THR A 114 -9.37 7.57 -3.99
N GLU A 115 -9.26 8.85 -3.64
CA GLU A 115 -8.13 9.70 -4.07
C GLU A 115 -6.81 9.20 -3.50
N LEU A 116 -6.79 8.81 -2.23
CA LEU A 116 -5.58 8.32 -1.57
C LEU A 116 -5.07 6.98 -2.16
N VAL A 117 -5.96 6.03 -2.44
CA VAL A 117 -5.52 4.78 -3.07
C VAL A 117 -5.04 5.02 -4.50
N TRP A 118 -5.59 6.01 -5.20
CA TRP A 118 -5.14 6.39 -6.53
C TRP A 118 -3.68 6.90 -6.55
N GLU A 119 -3.24 7.66 -5.53
CA GLU A 119 -1.83 8.09 -5.43
C GLU A 119 -0.86 6.90 -5.44
N TYR A 120 -1.21 5.80 -4.79
CA TYR A 120 -0.40 4.58 -4.82
C TYR A 120 -0.53 3.82 -6.14
N VAL A 121 -1.72 3.78 -6.73
CA VAL A 121 -1.92 3.20 -8.07
C VAL A 121 -1.07 3.90 -9.11
N GLU A 122 -1.05 5.23 -9.10
CA GLU A 122 -0.18 6.06 -9.95
C GLU A 122 1.31 5.78 -9.68
N LYS A 123 1.70 5.71 -8.40
CA LYS A 123 3.09 5.43 -8.01
C LYS A 123 3.59 4.09 -8.54
N TYR A 124 2.77 3.04 -8.48
CA TYR A 124 3.10 1.70 -8.94
C TYR A 124 2.74 1.46 -10.41
N GLN A 125 2.13 2.42 -11.09
CA GLN A 125 1.65 2.29 -12.47
C GLN A 125 0.83 1.00 -12.66
N THR A 126 -0.10 0.76 -11.73
CA THR A 126 -0.91 -0.47 -11.73
C THR A 126 -2.08 -0.31 -12.71
N PRO A 127 -2.26 -1.20 -13.69
CA PRO A 127 -3.43 -1.25 -14.56
C PRO A 127 -4.72 -1.19 -13.74
N THR A 128 -5.62 -0.27 -14.07
CA THR A 128 -6.74 0.06 -13.17
C THR A 128 -8.08 0.01 -13.87
N LEU A 129 -9.05 -0.64 -13.21
CA LEU A 129 -10.45 -0.66 -13.56
C LEU A 129 -11.24 0.09 -12.47
N PHE A 130 -12.21 0.91 -12.88
CA PHE A 130 -13.17 1.51 -11.96
C PHE A 130 -14.50 0.76 -12.00
N VAL A 131 -15.15 0.63 -10.85
CA VAL A 131 -16.49 0.09 -10.73
C VAL A 131 -17.36 1.07 -9.97
N ILE A 132 -18.33 1.67 -10.64
CA ILE A 132 -19.39 2.44 -9.99
C ILE A 132 -20.36 1.41 -9.41
N ASN A 133 -20.20 1.15 -8.10
CA ASN A 133 -20.92 0.12 -7.35
C ASN A 133 -22.11 0.70 -6.58
N GLN A 134 -23.00 -0.16 -6.10
CA GLN A 134 -24.22 0.22 -5.39
C GLN A 134 -25.17 1.08 -6.25
N ILE A 135 -25.19 0.81 -7.55
CA ILE A 135 -26.01 1.55 -8.51
C ILE A 135 -27.52 1.38 -8.26
N ASP A 136 -27.91 0.37 -7.50
CA ASP A 136 -29.28 0.09 -7.04
C ASP A 136 -29.71 0.94 -5.84
N HIS A 137 -28.78 1.74 -5.26
CA HIS A 137 -29.10 2.62 -4.14
C HIS A 137 -30.04 3.76 -4.59
N PRO A 138 -31.08 4.15 -3.81
CA PRO A 138 -32.04 5.19 -4.22
C PRO A 138 -31.44 6.54 -4.62
N LYS A 139 -30.25 6.86 -4.12
CA LYS A 139 -29.52 8.09 -4.42
C LYS A 139 -28.36 7.88 -5.43
N ALA A 140 -28.32 6.73 -6.09
CA ALA A 140 -27.27 6.46 -7.05
C ALA A 140 -27.36 7.36 -8.28
N ASP A 141 -26.25 7.95 -8.66
CA ASP A 141 -26.11 8.77 -9.86
C ASP A 141 -24.85 8.32 -10.63
N PHE A 142 -25.06 7.58 -11.72
CA PHE A 142 -23.99 7.07 -12.55
C PHE A 142 -23.23 8.20 -13.26
N GLU A 143 -23.96 9.15 -13.86
CA GLU A 143 -23.36 10.21 -14.67
C GLU A 143 -22.51 11.15 -13.79
N ALA A 144 -23.01 11.54 -12.64
CA ALA A 144 -22.25 12.36 -11.69
C ALA A 144 -21.01 11.64 -11.17
N SER A 145 -21.11 10.35 -10.87
CA SER A 145 -19.97 9.54 -10.42
C SER A 145 -18.91 9.38 -11.53
N LEU A 146 -19.35 9.14 -12.77
CA LEU A 146 -18.46 9.04 -13.93
C LEU A 146 -17.74 10.36 -14.21
N GLU A 147 -18.46 11.49 -14.13
CA GLU A 147 -17.87 12.82 -14.31
C GLU A 147 -16.80 13.10 -13.23
N GLN A 148 -17.07 12.75 -11.97
CA GLN A 148 -16.09 12.90 -10.89
C GLN A 148 -14.84 12.03 -11.13
N ILE A 149 -15.02 10.77 -11.57
CA ILE A 149 -13.90 9.88 -11.93
C ILE A 149 -13.05 10.54 -13.03
N LYS A 150 -13.66 11.02 -14.11
CA LYS A 150 -12.95 11.69 -15.21
C LYS A 150 -12.23 12.95 -14.76
N ASN A 151 -12.85 13.77 -13.94
CA ASN A 151 -12.28 15.03 -13.43
C ASN A 151 -11.10 14.79 -12.49
N ARG A 152 -11.10 13.71 -11.69
CA ARG A 152 -10.06 13.40 -10.72
C ARG A 152 -8.93 12.54 -11.28
N PHE A 153 -9.26 11.55 -12.13
CA PHE A 153 -8.30 10.55 -12.59
C PHE A 153 -7.98 10.66 -14.09
N GLY A 154 -8.59 11.62 -14.77
CA GLY A 154 -8.27 11.99 -16.13
C GLY A 154 -9.18 11.42 -17.21
N ALA A 155 -9.01 11.94 -18.43
CA ALA A 155 -9.83 11.58 -19.60
C ALA A 155 -9.66 10.12 -20.07
N LYS A 156 -8.61 9.42 -19.57
CA LYS A 156 -8.38 7.99 -19.83
C LYS A 156 -9.42 7.09 -19.15
N ALA A 157 -10.20 7.61 -18.20
CA ALA A 157 -11.31 6.91 -17.55
C ALA A 157 -12.53 6.90 -18.49
N LEU A 158 -12.77 5.76 -19.14
CA LEU A 158 -13.84 5.63 -20.13
C LEU A 158 -14.85 4.56 -19.74
N PRO A 159 -16.16 4.87 -19.79
CA PRO A 159 -17.17 3.88 -19.51
C PRO A 159 -17.21 2.85 -20.64
N ILE A 160 -17.20 1.59 -20.28
CA ILE A 160 -17.46 0.48 -21.19
C ILE A 160 -18.85 -0.10 -20.98
N GLN A 161 -19.48 0.26 -19.87
CA GLN A 161 -20.84 -0.10 -19.52
C GLN A 161 -21.54 1.11 -18.90
N TYR A 162 -22.86 1.15 -19.05
CA TYR A 162 -23.70 2.11 -18.34
C TYR A 162 -25.07 1.50 -18.00
N PRO A 163 -25.70 1.94 -16.91
CA PRO A 163 -27.03 1.46 -16.53
C PRO A 163 -28.09 2.13 -17.40
N LEU A 164 -29.11 1.39 -17.82
CA LEU A 164 -30.28 1.99 -18.44
C LEU A 164 -31.13 2.78 -17.41
N ASN A 165 -31.11 2.30 -16.18
CA ASN A 165 -31.74 2.97 -15.04
C ASN A 165 -30.86 2.80 -13.79
N SER A 166 -30.75 3.84 -12.99
CA SER A 166 -30.09 3.84 -11.67
C SER A 166 -31.12 3.88 -10.54
N GLY A 167 -30.74 3.45 -9.35
CA GLY A 167 -31.57 3.49 -8.18
C GLY A 167 -32.47 2.27 -8.00
N GLU A 168 -33.56 2.47 -7.28
CA GLU A 168 -34.54 1.38 -7.06
C GLU A 168 -35.08 0.84 -8.39
N GLY A 169 -35.03 -0.48 -8.54
CA GLY A 169 -35.42 -1.14 -9.80
C GLY A 169 -34.30 -1.29 -10.83
N PHE A 170 -33.06 -0.93 -10.48
CA PHE A 170 -31.91 -1.22 -11.33
C PHE A 170 -31.82 -2.72 -11.67
N ASN A 171 -31.80 -3.03 -12.96
CA ASN A 171 -31.66 -4.40 -13.46
C ASN A 171 -31.13 -4.49 -14.90
N GLN A 172 -30.77 -3.38 -15.55
CA GLN A 172 -30.34 -3.37 -16.96
C GLN A 172 -29.03 -2.63 -17.10
N ILE A 173 -28.07 -3.28 -17.80
CA ILE A 173 -26.76 -2.73 -18.13
C ILE A 173 -26.54 -2.82 -19.63
N ILE A 174 -26.20 -1.71 -20.28
CA ILE A 174 -25.73 -1.68 -21.66
C ILE A 174 -24.21 -1.84 -21.65
N ASP A 175 -23.72 -2.81 -22.41
CA ASP A 175 -22.31 -3.13 -22.58
C ASP A 175 -21.88 -2.68 -23.97
N ALA A 176 -21.21 -1.53 -24.07
CA ALA A 176 -20.74 -0.97 -25.33
C ALA A 176 -19.56 -1.75 -25.92
N LEU A 177 -18.79 -2.47 -25.09
CA LEU A 177 -17.71 -3.33 -25.61
C LEU A 177 -18.26 -4.52 -26.41
N ARG A 178 -19.37 -5.12 -25.93
CA ARG A 178 -20.00 -6.29 -26.56
C ARG A 178 -21.23 -5.94 -27.40
N MET A 179 -21.62 -4.68 -27.46
CA MET A 179 -22.81 -4.16 -28.14
C MET A 179 -24.07 -4.95 -27.83
N VAL A 180 -24.34 -5.13 -26.52
CA VAL A 180 -25.48 -5.92 -26.00
C VAL A 180 -26.02 -5.30 -24.71
N MET A 181 -27.32 -5.46 -24.44
CA MET A 181 -27.93 -5.15 -23.16
C MET A 181 -28.06 -6.42 -22.31
N TYR A 182 -27.65 -6.35 -21.06
CA TYR A 182 -27.88 -7.37 -20.04
C TYR A 182 -29.06 -6.99 -19.18
N GLU A 183 -30.04 -7.85 -19.07
CA GLU A 183 -31.17 -7.70 -18.16
C GLU A 183 -31.09 -8.76 -17.07
N PHE A 184 -31.03 -8.32 -15.82
CA PHE A 184 -30.88 -9.19 -14.66
C PHE A 184 -32.24 -9.52 -14.03
N PRO A 185 -32.42 -10.76 -13.52
CA PRO A 185 -33.58 -11.07 -12.66
C PRO A 185 -33.57 -10.15 -11.43
N ALA A 186 -34.75 -9.92 -10.86
CA ALA A 186 -34.87 -9.13 -9.63
C ALA A 186 -34.05 -9.69 -8.44
N THR A 187 -33.77 -10.99 -8.46
CA THR A 187 -32.93 -11.71 -7.49
C THR A 187 -31.42 -11.61 -7.78
N GLY A 188 -31.03 -10.99 -8.89
CA GLY A 188 -29.64 -10.97 -9.36
C GLY A 188 -29.19 -12.27 -10.02
N GLY A 189 -27.87 -12.39 -10.24
CA GLY A 189 -27.24 -13.56 -10.86
C GLY A 189 -27.15 -13.47 -12.38
N LYS A 190 -27.32 -14.58 -13.07
CA LYS A 190 -27.10 -14.67 -14.52
C LYS A 190 -28.12 -13.85 -15.33
N PRO A 191 -27.69 -12.85 -16.13
CA PRO A 191 -28.56 -12.01 -16.93
C PRO A 191 -29.01 -12.69 -18.23
N GLU A 192 -30.11 -12.19 -18.80
CA GLU A 192 -30.49 -12.41 -20.18
C GLU A 192 -29.80 -11.39 -21.10
N LYS A 193 -29.35 -11.84 -22.28
CA LYS A 193 -28.83 -10.95 -23.33
C LYS A 193 -29.99 -10.47 -24.19
N LYS A 194 -30.10 -9.16 -24.35
CA LYS A 194 -31.10 -8.50 -25.19
C LYS A 194 -30.44 -7.52 -26.15
N PRO A 195 -31.07 -7.24 -27.32
CA PRO A 195 -30.59 -6.17 -28.18
C PRO A 195 -30.64 -4.82 -27.45
N ILE A 196 -29.70 -3.93 -27.77
CA ILE A 196 -29.72 -2.55 -27.24
C ILE A 196 -30.98 -1.83 -27.75
N PRO A 197 -31.73 -1.13 -26.92
CA PRO A 197 -32.87 -0.32 -27.38
C PRO A 197 -32.46 0.70 -28.45
N GLU A 198 -33.32 0.98 -29.41
CA GLU A 198 -33.03 1.89 -30.51
C GLU A 198 -32.64 3.31 -30.01
N SER A 199 -33.27 3.77 -28.92
CA SER A 199 -32.93 5.05 -28.30
C SER A 199 -31.49 5.13 -27.75
N GLU A 200 -30.87 4.00 -27.43
CA GLU A 200 -29.55 3.92 -26.84
C GLU A 200 -28.44 3.56 -27.84
N LEU A 201 -28.81 3.14 -29.05
CA LEU A 201 -27.83 2.70 -30.07
C LEU A 201 -26.80 3.77 -30.44
N ALA A 202 -27.21 5.04 -30.51
CA ALA A 202 -26.29 6.14 -30.83
C ALA A 202 -25.21 6.29 -29.77
N ARG A 203 -25.59 6.28 -28.49
CA ARG A 203 -24.68 6.37 -27.35
C ARG A 203 -23.76 5.14 -27.26
N ALA A 204 -24.33 3.95 -27.42
CA ALA A 204 -23.56 2.71 -27.37
C ALA A 204 -22.51 2.63 -28.49
N ASN A 205 -22.87 3.05 -29.74
CA ASN A 205 -21.93 3.11 -30.85
C ASN A 205 -20.82 4.14 -30.64
N GLU A 206 -21.12 5.33 -30.13
CA GLU A 206 -20.11 6.34 -29.78
C GLU A 206 -19.08 5.78 -28.78
N MET A 207 -19.58 5.14 -27.71
CA MET A 207 -18.72 4.50 -26.72
C MET A 207 -17.89 3.34 -27.32
N HIS A 208 -18.50 2.50 -28.15
CA HIS A 208 -17.82 1.40 -28.83
C HIS A 208 -16.68 1.91 -29.70
N ASN A 209 -16.95 2.92 -30.53
CA ASN A 209 -15.95 3.51 -31.42
C ASN A 209 -14.76 4.08 -30.64
N ALA A 210 -15.02 4.76 -29.52
CA ALA A 210 -13.95 5.25 -28.63
C ALA A 210 -13.06 4.11 -28.09
N LEU A 211 -13.65 2.95 -27.78
CA LEU A 211 -12.88 1.77 -27.35
C LEU A 211 -12.05 1.17 -28.49
N VAL A 212 -12.59 1.15 -29.71
CA VAL A 212 -11.86 0.68 -30.92
C VAL A 212 -10.67 1.61 -31.21
N GLU A 213 -10.87 2.93 -31.13
CA GLU A 213 -9.80 3.93 -31.30
C GLU A 213 -8.67 3.72 -30.31
N ILE A 214 -8.97 3.57 -29.00
CA ILE A 214 -7.96 3.31 -27.96
C ILE A 214 -7.21 2.01 -28.23
N ALA A 215 -7.91 0.95 -28.62
CA ALA A 215 -7.27 -0.32 -28.94
C ALA A 215 -6.32 -0.19 -30.14
N ALA A 216 -6.73 0.54 -31.18
CA ALA A 216 -5.93 0.78 -32.37
C ALA A 216 -4.69 1.64 -32.09
N GLU A 217 -4.82 2.73 -31.30
CA GLU A 217 -3.73 3.67 -30.99
C GLU A 217 -2.53 3.02 -30.28
N ASN A 218 -2.73 1.89 -29.62
CA ASN A 218 -1.71 1.28 -28.77
C ASN A 218 -0.80 0.25 -29.48
N GLU A 219 -1.13 -0.13 -30.74
CA GLU A 219 -0.33 -1.05 -31.55
C GLU A 219 -0.40 -0.66 -33.04
N GLU A 220 0.77 -0.52 -33.70
CA GLU A 220 0.89 -0.04 -35.06
C GLU A 220 0.09 -0.91 -36.10
N GLY A 221 0.15 -2.24 -35.93
CA GLY A 221 -0.60 -3.16 -36.78
C GLY A 221 -2.11 -3.07 -36.61
N LEU A 222 -2.62 -2.79 -35.41
CA LEU A 222 -4.05 -2.56 -35.19
C LEU A 222 -4.50 -1.20 -35.72
N MET A 223 -3.62 -0.19 -35.66
CA MET A 223 -3.88 1.11 -36.25
C MET A 223 -4.01 1.05 -37.77
N GLU A 224 -3.07 0.37 -38.48
CA GLU A 224 -3.12 0.18 -39.90
C GLU A 224 -4.44 -0.52 -40.31
N LYS A 225 -4.80 -1.59 -39.62
CA LYS A 225 -6.02 -2.35 -39.91
C LYS A 225 -7.29 -1.51 -39.67
N TYR A 226 -7.32 -0.72 -38.60
CA TYR A 226 -8.45 0.17 -38.33
C TYR A 226 -8.63 1.22 -39.42
N PHE A 227 -7.54 1.77 -39.98
CA PHE A 227 -7.62 2.70 -41.11
C PHE A 227 -8.09 2.01 -42.42
N GLU A 228 -7.75 0.73 -42.63
CA GLU A 228 -8.15 -0.01 -43.85
C GLU A 228 -9.58 -0.54 -43.75
N GLU A 229 -9.98 -1.12 -42.64
CA GLU A 229 -11.25 -1.85 -42.47
C GLU A 229 -12.31 -1.04 -41.67
N GLY A 230 -11.92 0.00 -40.94
CA GLY A 230 -12.80 0.83 -40.12
C GLY A 230 -13.29 0.16 -38.85
N ASN A 231 -12.79 -1.06 -38.51
CA ASN A 231 -13.14 -1.81 -37.30
C ASN A 231 -12.08 -2.84 -36.96
N LEU A 232 -12.13 -3.38 -35.75
CA LEU A 232 -11.29 -4.46 -35.23
C LEU A 232 -12.15 -5.69 -34.89
N SER A 233 -11.62 -6.90 -35.04
CA SER A 233 -12.26 -8.12 -34.54
C SER A 233 -12.31 -8.11 -32.98
N GLU A 234 -13.13 -8.99 -32.40
CA GLU A 234 -13.21 -9.08 -30.91
C GLU A 234 -11.87 -9.43 -30.26
N GLU A 235 -11.07 -10.30 -30.91
CA GLU A 235 -9.74 -10.68 -30.42
C GLU A 235 -8.75 -9.51 -30.51
N GLU A 236 -8.74 -8.78 -31.62
CA GLU A 236 -7.88 -7.61 -31.83
C GLU A 236 -8.24 -6.46 -30.88
N LEU A 237 -9.54 -6.21 -30.71
CA LEU A 237 -10.03 -5.23 -29.75
C LEU A 237 -9.58 -5.60 -28.31
N ALA A 238 -9.70 -6.87 -27.91
CA ALA A 238 -9.25 -7.35 -26.62
C ALA A 238 -7.72 -7.20 -26.46
N GLN A 239 -6.93 -7.51 -27.49
CA GLN A 239 -5.48 -7.35 -27.51
C GLN A 239 -5.09 -5.87 -27.35
N GLY A 240 -5.67 -4.97 -28.13
CA GLY A 240 -5.37 -3.54 -28.07
C GLY A 240 -5.74 -2.93 -26.71
N LEU A 241 -6.91 -3.28 -26.16
CA LEU A 241 -7.32 -2.85 -24.83
C LEU A 241 -6.44 -3.42 -23.71
N ASN A 242 -5.96 -4.67 -23.83
CA ASN A 242 -4.98 -5.24 -22.89
C ASN A 242 -3.69 -4.40 -22.88
N ILE A 243 -3.15 -4.07 -24.05
CA ILE A 243 -1.93 -3.26 -24.19
C ILE A 243 -2.15 -1.86 -23.61
N ALA A 244 -3.28 -1.20 -23.91
CA ALA A 244 -3.61 0.12 -23.40
C ALA A 244 -3.72 0.12 -21.87
N LEU A 245 -4.38 -0.90 -21.31
CA LEU A 245 -4.53 -1.07 -19.86
C LEU A 245 -3.16 -1.34 -19.19
N ALA A 246 -2.33 -2.21 -19.77
CA ALA A 246 -1.00 -2.54 -19.27
C ALA A 246 -0.04 -1.33 -19.28
N LYS A 247 -0.20 -0.40 -20.24
CA LYS A 247 0.56 0.85 -20.36
C LYS A 247 0.03 1.99 -19.47
N HIS A 248 -1.06 1.77 -18.73
CA HIS A 248 -1.73 2.80 -17.93
C HIS A 248 -2.31 3.96 -18.79
N ASP A 249 -2.72 3.64 -20.02
CA ASP A 249 -3.28 4.59 -20.97
C ASP A 249 -4.81 4.52 -21.10
N PHE A 250 -5.42 3.55 -20.44
CA PHE A 250 -6.85 3.32 -20.44
C PHE A 250 -7.33 2.82 -19.07
N PHE A 251 -8.42 3.41 -18.57
CA PHE A 251 -9.06 3.03 -17.32
C PHE A 251 -10.54 2.72 -17.58
N PRO A 252 -10.90 1.45 -17.81
CA PRO A 252 -12.30 1.08 -18.06
C PRO A 252 -13.17 1.30 -16.83
N VAL A 253 -14.36 1.90 -17.05
CA VAL A 253 -15.34 2.14 -16.00
C VAL A 253 -16.53 1.22 -16.20
N PHE A 254 -16.82 0.43 -15.18
CA PHE A 254 -17.94 -0.52 -15.10
C PHE A 254 -19.04 0.00 -14.19
N VAL A 255 -20.18 -0.67 -14.23
CA VAL A 255 -21.28 -0.45 -13.32
C VAL A 255 -21.74 -1.78 -12.69
N ALA A 256 -22.04 -1.76 -11.40
CA ALA A 256 -22.47 -2.96 -10.69
C ALA A 256 -23.34 -2.67 -9.45
N SER A 257 -24.06 -3.69 -9.02
CA SER A 257 -24.56 -3.84 -7.66
C SER A 257 -24.01 -5.16 -7.09
N GLY A 258 -22.93 -5.06 -6.28
CA GLY A 258 -22.34 -6.22 -5.63
C GLY A 258 -23.34 -6.92 -4.70
N LEU A 259 -24.15 -6.14 -3.97
CA LEU A 259 -25.16 -6.70 -3.08
C LEU A 259 -26.22 -7.53 -3.82
N LYS A 260 -26.69 -7.05 -4.96
CA LYS A 260 -27.71 -7.74 -5.78
C LYS A 260 -27.13 -8.74 -6.78
N ASP A 261 -25.81 -8.90 -6.84
CA ASP A 261 -25.15 -9.78 -7.82
C ASP A 261 -25.53 -9.41 -9.27
N MET A 262 -25.35 -8.14 -9.59
CA MET A 262 -25.60 -7.61 -10.93
C MET A 262 -24.35 -6.90 -11.44
N GLY A 263 -23.80 -7.36 -12.57
CA GLY A 263 -22.63 -6.81 -13.23
C GLY A 263 -21.30 -7.50 -12.87
N SER A 264 -21.17 -8.16 -11.72
CA SER A 264 -19.95 -8.83 -11.23
C SER A 264 -19.36 -9.84 -12.23
N GLY A 265 -20.18 -10.73 -12.77
CA GLY A 265 -19.74 -11.72 -13.76
C GLY A 265 -19.21 -11.11 -15.05
N ARG A 266 -19.65 -9.91 -15.45
CA ARG A 266 -19.10 -9.19 -16.60
C ARG A 266 -17.73 -8.58 -16.30
N ILE A 267 -17.55 -8.07 -15.10
CA ILE A 267 -16.25 -7.54 -14.63
C ILE A 267 -15.24 -8.68 -14.55
N MET A 268 -15.62 -9.82 -13.97
CA MET A 268 -14.77 -11.02 -13.96
C MET A 268 -14.44 -11.50 -15.37
N GLY A 269 -15.41 -11.45 -16.31
CA GLY A 269 -15.18 -11.77 -17.71
C GLY A 269 -14.19 -10.82 -18.39
N PHE A 270 -14.22 -9.52 -18.08
CA PHE A 270 -13.24 -8.56 -18.57
C PHE A 270 -11.85 -8.81 -17.98
N ILE A 271 -11.78 -9.09 -16.69
CA ILE A 271 -10.52 -9.46 -16.02
C ILE A 271 -9.93 -10.72 -16.66
N ASP A 272 -10.74 -11.73 -16.96
CA ASP A 272 -10.33 -12.95 -17.62
C ASP A 272 -9.81 -12.71 -19.06
N ASP A 273 -10.58 -11.98 -19.87
CA ASP A 273 -10.34 -11.81 -21.31
C ASP A 273 -9.31 -10.71 -21.61
N ILE A 274 -9.25 -9.61 -20.83
CA ILE A 274 -8.56 -8.37 -21.22
C ILE A 274 -7.54 -7.89 -20.17
N ALA A 275 -7.78 -8.07 -18.85
CA ALA A 275 -6.81 -7.60 -17.88
C ALA A 275 -5.45 -8.29 -18.05
N PRO A 276 -4.33 -7.55 -17.85
CA PRO A 276 -3.01 -8.10 -18.07
C PRO A 276 -2.71 -9.25 -17.08
N SER A 277 -2.07 -10.30 -17.61
CA SER A 277 -1.44 -11.33 -16.80
C SER A 277 -0.10 -10.82 -16.24
N PRO A 278 0.51 -11.49 -15.24
CA PRO A 278 1.85 -11.15 -14.78
C PRO A 278 2.91 -11.14 -15.90
N ALA A 279 2.72 -11.95 -16.95
CA ALA A 279 3.61 -12.01 -18.10
C ALA A 279 3.50 -10.80 -19.06
N ASP A 280 2.36 -10.10 -19.04
CA ASP A 280 2.10 -8.93 -19.88
C ASP A 280 2.67 -7.64 -19.26
N ARG A 281 3.05 -7.68 -17.98
CA ARG A 281 3.68 -6.56 -17.27
C ARG A 281 5.13 -6.39 -17.73
N ALA A 282 5.62 -5.15 -17.72
CA ALA A 282 7.01 -4.81 -18.10
C ALA A 282 8.08 -5.55 -17.27
N GLY A 283 7.74 -6.02 -16.10
CA GLY A 283 8.60 -6.67 -15.12
C GLY A 283 8.62 -5.91 -13.79
N GLU A 284 9.15 -6.55 -12.76
CA GLU A 284 9.28 -5.95 -11.43
C GLU A 284 10.64 -5.27 -11.29
N LYS A 285 10.67 -4.09 -10.69
CA LYS A 285 11.88 -3.31 -10.55
C LYS A 285 12.75 -3.86 -9.41
N LEU A 286 14.03 -4.04 -9.71
CA LEU A 286 15.06 -4.39 -8.73
C LEU A 286 15.73 -3.13 -8.16
N GLU A 287 16.35 -3.24 -6.98
CA GLU A 287 17.10 -2.12 -6.35
C GLU A 287 18.22 -1.55 -7.25
N ASN A 288 18.80 -2.37 -8.12
CA ASN A 288 19.81 -1.95 -9.08
C ASN A 288 19.23 -1.24 -10.34
N GLY A 289 17.91 -1.09 -10.42
CA GLY A 289 17.19 -0.45 -11.53
C GLY A 289 16.85 -1.38 -12.70
N GLU A 290 17.29 -2.63 -12.69
CA GLU A 290 16.90 -3.63 -13.70
C GLU A 290 15.44 -4.07 -13.52
N LEU A 291 14.84 -4.61 -14.60
CA LEU A 291 13.49 -5.17 -14.56
C LEU A 291 13.56 -6.70 -14.59
N LEU A 292 12.98 -7.33 -13.57
CA LEU A 292 12.81 -8.78 -13.50
C LEU A 292 11.52 -9.17 -14.22
N LYS A 293 11.64 -9.84 -15.36
CA LYS A 293 10.49 -10.36 -16.10
C LYS A 293 9.88 -11.57 -15.39
N CYS A 294 8.56 -11.67 -15.49
CA CYS A 294 7.81 -12.79 -14.94
C CYS A 294 7.90 -14.00 -15.90
N ASP A 295 8.92 -14.84 -15.70
CA ASP A 295 9.19 -16.04 -16.50
C ASP A 295 9.37 -17.28 -15.62
N SER A 296 8.53 -18.30 -15.83
CA SER A 296 8.60 -19.58 -15.11
C SER A 296 9.81 -20.44 -15.48
N ASN A 297 10.50 -20.15 -16.57
CA ASN A 297 11.70 -20.89 -16.98
C ASN A 297 13.00 -20.33 -16.38
N ASP A 298 12.93 -19.19 -15.73
CA ASP A 298 14.08 -18.57 -15.04
C ASP A 298 14.28 -19.21 -13.65
N LYS A 299 15.35 -18.82 -12.96
CA LYS A 299 15.59 -19.20 -11.56
C LYS A 299 14.58 -18.52 -10.65
N THR A 300 14.22 -19.22 -9.57
CA THR A 300 13.19 -18.76 -8.63
C THR A 300 13.63 -17.51 -7.87
N THR A 301 12.81 -16.49 -7.94
CA THR A 301 12.84 -15.29 -7.09
C THR A 301 11.44 -15.05 -6.58
N LEU A 302 11.27 -14.91 -5.27
CA LEU A 302 10.00 -14.53 -4.65
C LEU A 302 10.20 -13.34 -3.73
N PHE A 303 9.12 -12.62 -3.48
CA PHE A 303 9.08 -11.46 -2.59
C PHE A 303 8.00 -11.64 -1.53
N ILE A 304 8.37 -11.46 -0.26
CA ILE A 304 7.46 -11.52 0.87
C ILE A 304 6.86 -10.13 1.06
N TYR A 305 5.56 -10.01 0.77
CA TYR A 305 4.87 -8.72 0.87
C TYR A 305 4.13 -8.53 2.20
N LYS A 306 3.85 -9.64 2.92
CA LYS A 306 3.16 -9.61 4.21
C LYS A 306 3.59 -10.78 5.09
N THR A 307 3.77 -10.51 6.38
CA THR A 307 3.93 -11.52 7.43
C THR A 307 2.87 -11.31 8.50
N GLN A 308 2.35 -12.40 9.05
CA GLN A 308 1.35 -12.38 10.10
C GLN A 308 1.61 -13.49 11.10
N SER A 309 1.51 -13.20 12.39
CA SER A 309 1.59 -14.21 13.45
C SER A 309 0.23 -14.82 13.71
N GLU A 310 0.16 -16.14 13.69
CA GLU A 310 -1.08 -16.86 13.99
C GLU A 310 -0.88 -17.80 15.19
N PRO A 311 -1.84 -17.84 16.12
CA PRO A 311 -1.81 -18.80 17.21
C PRO A 311 -1.65 -20.22 16.68
N GLN A 312 -0.77 -21.03 17.29
CA GLN A 312 -0.49 -22.45 16.97
C GLN A 312 0.24 -22.70 15.63
N VAL A 313 0.20 -21.81 14.66
CA VAL A 313 0.91 -21.93 13.37
C VAL A 313 2.28 -21.25 13.44
N GLY A 314 2.37 -20.12 14.10
CA GLY A 314 3.54 -19.23 14.12
C GLY A 314 3.47 -18.19 13.00
N ILE A 315 4.64 -17.80 12.48
CA ILE A 315 4.73 -16.81 11.41
C ILE A 315 4.26 -17.42 10.09
N VAL A 316 3.31 -16.73 9.47
CA VAL A 316 2.76 -17.00 8.15
C VAL A 316 3.27 -15.93 7.21
N SER A 317 3.90 -16.33 6.10
CA SER A 317 4.48 -15.39 5.13
C SER A 317 3.73 -15.49 3.80
N TYR A 318 3.18 -14.38 3.36
CA TYR A 318 2.51 -14.21 2.08
C TYR A 318 3.51 -13.66 1.06
N PHE A 319 3.56 -14.27 -0.11
CA PHE A 319 4.56 -13.91 -1.12
C PHE A 319 4.01 -13.99 -2.55
N LYS A 320 4.69 -13.30 -3.48
CA LYS A 320 4.55 -13.49 -4.94
C LYS A 320 5.80 -14.13 -5.49
N VAL A 321 5.65 -15.12 -6.34
CA VAL A 321 6.75 -15.67 -7.15
C VAL A 321 6.94 -14.76 -8.36
N TYR A 322 8.07 -14.08 -8.45
CA TYR A 322 8.34 -13.15 -9.57
C TYR A 322 9.04 -13.83 -10.75
N SER A 323 9.82 -14.85 -10.51
CA SER A 323 10.43 -15.68 -11.57
C SER A 323 10.59 -17.13 -11.11
N GLY A 324 10.69 -18.05 -12.06
CA GLY A 324 10.88 -19.47 -11.81
C GLY A 324 9.63 -20.21 -11.34
N GLU A 325 9.85 -21.37 -10.76
CA GLU A 325 8.83 -22.19 -10.08
C GLU A 325 9.26 -22.43 -8.64
N LEU A 326 8.32 -22.43 -7.71
CA LEU A 326 8.54 -22.74 -6.31
C LEU A 326 7.88 -24.09 -5.95
N LYS A 327 8.60 -24.95 -5.25
CA LYS A 327 8.14 -26.27 -4.78
C LYS A 327 8.42 -26.47 -3.29
N PRO A 328 7.62 -27.30 -2.60
CA PRO A 328 7.96 -27.74 -1.25
C PRO A 328 9.33 -28.41 -1.23
N GLY A 329 10.16 -28.03 -0.28
CA GLY A 329 11.52 -28.55 -0.12
C GLY A 329 12.61 -27.66 -0.73
N ASP A 330 12.26 -26.66 -1.55
CA ASP A 330 13.23 -25.71 -2.12
C ASP A 330 13.97 -24.94 -1.02
N GLU A 331 15.25 -24.69 -1.26
CA GLU A 331 16.10 -23.85 -0.42
C GLU A 331 16.39 -22.54 -1.16
N LEU A 332 16.00 -21.45 -0.54
CA LEU A 332 16.19 -20.10 -1.07
C LEU A 332 17.08 -19.28 -0.14
N VAL A 333 17.84 -18.36 -0.71
CA VAL A 333 18.69 -17.43 0.04
C VAL A 333 17.97 -16.09 0.15
N ASN A 334 17.87 -15.58 1.36
CA ASN A 334 17.34 -14.25 1.64
C ASN A 334 18.40 -13.20 1.23
N ALA A 335 18.04 -12.34 0.28
CA ALA A 335 18.94 -11.34 -0.29
C ALA A 335 19.32 -10.22 0.70
N GLU A 336 18.50 -9.97 1.71
CA GLU A 336 18.72 -8.91 2.70
C GLU A 336 19.72 -9.30 3.79
N ASN A 337 19.75 -10.59 4.19
CA ASN A 337 20.57 -11.05 5.32
C ASN A 337 21.51 -12.23 4.98
N GLY A 338 21.41 -12.81 3.78
CA GLY A 338 22.22 -13.94 3.33
C GLY A 338 21.86 -15.30 3.92
N GLU A 339 20.85 -15.37 4.76
CA GLU A 339 20.41 -16.61 5.42
C GLU A 339 19.64 -17.51 4.44
N THR A 340 19.74 -18.82 4.67
CA THR A 340 19.03 -19.81 3.83
C THR A 340 17.72 -20.23 4.48
N GLU A 341 16.64 -20.09 3.73
CA GLU A 341 15.31 -20.54 4.09
C GLU A 341 14.93 -21.82 3.35
N ARG A 342 14.38 -22.78 4.07
CA ARG A 342 13.78 -23.97 3.47
C ARG A 342 12.27 -23.83 3.42
N ILE A 343 11.72 -23.84 2.24
CA ILE A 343 10.27 -23.79 2.01
C ILE A 343 9.66 -25.17 2.29
N SER A 344 9.14 -25.39 3.48
CA SER A 344 8.64 -26.70 3.89
C SER A 344 7.33 -27.07 3.19
N GLN A 345 6.42 -26.14 3.08
CA GLN A 345 5.10 -26.27 2.46
C GLN A 345 4.70 -24.96 1.80
N ILE A 346 3.90 -25.05 0.76
CA ILE A 346 3.30 -23.90 0.08
C ILE A 346 1.79 -24.09 -0.05
N PHE A 347 1.06 -23.01 0.09
CA PHE A 347 -0.40 -23.01 0.10
C PHE A 347 -0.96 -21.92 -0.79
N LEU A 348 -2.17 -22.13 -1.27
CA LEU A 348 -3.07 -21.07 -1.72
C LEU A 348 -3.93 -20.63 -0.54
N ALA A 349 -4.13 -19.32 -0.39
CA ALA A 349 -4.98 -18.77 0.65
C ALA A 349 -6.41 -18.57 0.15
N GLU A 350 -7.39 -18.85 1.01
CA GLU A 350 -8.81 -18.60 0.82
C GLU A 350 -9.33 -17.93 2.10
N GLY A 351 -8.97 -16.64 2.30
CA GLY A 351 -9.18 -15.97 3.58
C GLY A 351 -8.43 -16.67 4.71
N LYS A 352 -9.16 -17.29 5.64
CA LYS A 352 -8.59 -18.02 6.79
C LYS A 352 -8.08 -19.42 6.42
N ASP A 353 -8.66 -20.03 5.40
CA ASP A 353 -8.33 -21.39 4.99
C ASP A 353 -7.11 -21.41 4.05
N ARG A 354 -6.42 -22.56 4.01
CA ARG A 354 -5.23 -22.76 3.17
C ARG A 354 -5.24 -24.12 2.53
N THR A 355 -5.13 -24.13 1.20
CA THR A 355 -5.05 -25.37 0.42
C THR A 355 -3.61 -25.64 0.01
N PRO A 356 -3.00 -26.81 0.42
CA PRO A 356 -1.64 -27.13 0.03
C PRO A 356 -1.53 -27.39 -1.48
N VAL A 357 -0.42 -26.96 -2.08
CA VAL A 357 -0.14 -27.16 -3.50
C VAL A 357 1.26 -27.72 -3.72
N GLU A 358 1.46 -28.42 -4.84
CA GLU A 358 2.73 -29.04 -5.18
C GLU A 358 3.73 -28.06 -5.81
N LYS A 359 3.23 -26.99 -6.43
CA LYS A 359 4.07 -25.94 -7.00
C LYS A 359 3.29 -24.64 -7.21
N LEU A 360 4.05 -23.54 -7.25
CA LEU A 360 3.61 -22.23 -7.72
C LEU A 360 4.54 -21.77 -8.84
N VAL A 361 3.97 -21.13 -9.86
CA VAL A 361 4.72 -20.62 -11.01
C VAL A 361 4.95 -19.11 -10.88
N ALA A 362 5.86 -18.57 -11.68
CA ALA A 362 6.06 -17.12 -11.78
C ALA A 362 4.73 -16.39 -11.99
N GLY A 363 4.52 -15.33 -11.22
CA GLY A 363 3.29 -14.52 -11.20
C GLY A 363 2.28 -14.96 -10.15
N ASP A 364 2.38 -16.16 -9.57
CA ASP A 364 1.38 -16.63 -8.62
C ASP A 364 1.62 -16.11 -7.19
N LEU A 365 0.54 -15.99 -6.45
CA LEU A 365 0.53 -15.63 -5.03
C LEU A 365 0.44 -16.89 -4.19
N GLY A 366 1.26 -16.95 -3.15
CA GLY A 366 1.30 -18.09 -2.25
C GLY A 366 1.52 -17.72 -0.80
N VAL A 367 1.39 -18.75 0.02
CA VAL A 367 1.60 -18.66 1.47
C VAL A 367 2.55 -19.77 1.89
N THR A 368 3.47 -19.45 2.78
CA THR A 368 4.29 -20.44 3.47
C THR A 368 4.32 -20.16 4.97
N VAL A 369 4.76 -21.13 5.75
CA VAL A 369 4.78 -21.03 7.20
C VAL A 369 6.17 -21.36 7.75
N LYS A 370 6.47 -20.80 8.94
CA LYS A 370 7.67 -21.14 9.71
C LYS A 370 8.99 -20.75 9.03
N LEU A 371 9.02 -19.68 8.23
CA LEU A 371 10.28 -19.05 7.87
C LEU A 371 10.96 -18.52 9.14
N LYS A 372 12.28 -18.64 9.19
CA LYS A 372 13.06 -18.24 10.38
C LYS A 372 13.56 -16.80 10.28
N TYR A 373 13.91 -16.38 9.07
CA TYR A 373 14.60 -15.14 8.79
C TYR A 373 13.90 -14.28 7.73
N GLY A 374 12.77 -14.81 7.17
CA GLY A 374 11.99 -14.15 6.13
C GLY A 374 10.95 -13.22 6.74
N HIS A 375 11.04 -11.92 6.44
CA HIS A 375 10.12 -10.87 6.87
C HIS A 375 9.51 -10.14 5.67
N SER A 376 8.50 -9.31 5.91
CA SER A 376 7.96 -8.40 4.90
C SER A 376 9.09 -7.55 4.28
N ASN A 377 9.04 -7.27 2.99
CA ASN A 377 10.09 -6.64 2.19
C ASN A 377 11.33 -7.50 1.90
N ASN A 378 11.32 -8.79 2.21
CA ASN A 378 12.46 -9.64 1.86
C ASN A 378 12.29 -10.33 0.51
N THR A 379 13.39 -10.40 -0.22
CA THR A 379 13.53 -11.14 -1.48
C THR A 379 14.24 -12.46 -1.21
N LEU A 380 13.62 -13.59 -1.60
CA LEU A 380 14.24 -14.90 -1.51
C LEU A 380 14.58 -15.43 -2.90
N ASN A 381 15.81 -15.88 -3.09
CA ASN A 381 16.37 -16.30 -4.37
C ASN A 381 16.85 -17.75 -4.37
N SER A 382 16.75 -18.42 -5.51
CA SER A 382 17.51 -19.64 -5.75
C SER A 382 19.02 -19.40 -5.59
N LYS A 383 19.75 -20.40 -5.10
CA LYS A 383 21.20 -20.30 -4.89
C LYS A 383 21.93 -19.84 -6.17
N GLY A 384 22.86 -18.88 -6.01
CA GLY A 384 23.72 -18.39 -7.09
C GLY A 384 23.12 -17.29 -7.95
N ILE A 385 22.04 -16.65 -7.48
CA ILE A 385 21.54 -15.38 -7.99
C ILE A 385 21.47 -14.36 -6.84
N ASP A 386 21.68 -13.10 -7.18
CA ASP A 386 21.61 -11.97 -6.26
C ASP A 386 20.68 -10.93 -6.85
N ARG A 387 19.39 -11.10 -6.60
CA ARG A 387 18.33 -10.19 -7.01
C ARG A 387 17.68 -9.61 -5.77
N LYS A 388 17.49 -8.30 -5.75
CA LYS A 388 16.75 -7.61 -4.71
C LYS A 388 15.61 -6.83 -5.35
N ILE A 389 14.38 -7.22 -5.05
CA ILE A 389 13.19 -6.51 -5.51
C ILE A 389 13.11 -5.20 -4.73
N GLU A 390 12.79 -4.10 -5.44
CA GLU A 390 12.62 -2.78 -4.82
C GLU A 390 11.61 -2.88 -3.67
N PRO A 391 12.00 -2.50 -2.43
CA PRO A 391 11.15 -2.66 -1.26
C PRO A 391 9.91 -1.77 -1.31
N MET A 392 8.89 -2.13 -0.57
CA MET A 392 7.74 -1.27 -0.32
C MET A 392 8.16 -0.10 0.56
N HIS A 393 7.76 1.10 0.14
CA HIS A 393 7.98 2.32 0.91
C HIS A 393 6.67 2.74 1.57
N PHE A 394 6.67 2.72 2.88
CA PHE A 394 5.52 3.12 3.68
C PHE A 394 5.57 4.61 4.03
N PRO A 395 4.41 5.28 4.18
CA PRO A 395 4.37 6.67 4.58
C PRO A 395 4.82 6.85 6.02
N GLU A 396 5.32 8.03 6.34
CA GLU A 396 5.64 8.40 7.72
C GLU A 396 4.39 8.37 8.61
N SER A 397 4.61 8.05 9.88
CA SER A 397 3.53 8.01 10.87
C SER A 397 2.94 9.40 11.12
N ARG A 398 1.60 9.51 11.09
CA ARG A 398 0.86 10.78 11.22
C ARG A 398 0.48 11.12 12.65
N ILE A 399 0.38 10.13 13.52
CA ILE A 399 -0.02 10.31 14.94
C ILE A 399 1.02 9.68 15.86
N ARG A 400 1.24 10.35 17.00
CA ARG A 400 2.16 9.89 18.06
C ARG A 400 1.47 9.89 19.41
N LYS A 401 1.68 8.86 20.20
CA LYS A 401 1.21 8.76 21.58
C LYS A 401 2.33 8.24 22.49
N THR A 402 2.43 8.79 23.66
CA THR A 402 3.20 8.18 24.76
C THR A 402 2.42 7.01 25.31
N ILE A 403 3.10 5.88 25.45
CA ILE A 403 2.53 4.65 25.98
C ILE A 403 3.12 4.30 27.34
N PHE A 404 2.30 3.72 28.20
CA PHE A 404 2.70 3.27 29.52
C PHE A 404 1.80 2.14 30.03
N THR A 405 2.30 1.42 31.02
CA THR A 405 1.61 0.37 31.76
C THR A 405 1.46 0.79 33.22
N GLU A 406 0.54 0.18 33.94
CA GLU A 406 0.39 0.42 35.37
C GLU A 406 1.61 -0.05 36.18
N ASN A 407 2.31 -1.07 35.68
CA ASN A 407 3.44 -1.70 36.36
C ASN A 407 4.69 -1.67 35.46
N ALA A 408 5.84 -1.23 36.01
CA ALA A 408 7.11 -1.16 35.29
C ALA A 408 7.58 -2.54 34.73
N ALA A 409 7.27 -3.64 35.43
CA ALA A 409 7.60 -4.99 34.94
C ALA A 409 6.83 -5.39 33.67
N GLU A 410 5.66 -4.82 33.45
CA GLU A 410 4.86 -5.04 32.23
C GLU A 410 5.39 -4.24 31.04
N MET A 411 6.19 -3.20 31.29
CA MET A 411 6.72 -2.35 30.23
C MET A 411 7.68 -3.08 29.29
N GLU A 412 8.52 -3.99 29.79
CA GLU A 412 9.38 -4.82 28.97
C GLU A 412 8.56 -5.77 28.07
N LYS A 413 7.51 -6.37 28.65
CA LYS A 413 6.59 -7.22 27.90
C LYS A 413 5.83 -6.42 26.84
N LEU A 414 5.40 -5.19 27.17
CA LEU A 414 4.75 -4.28 26.22
C LEU A 414 5.67 -4.00 25.03
N ILE A 415 6.91 -3.57 25.28
CA ILE A 415 7.87 -3.23 24.23
C ILE A 415 8.16 -4.46 23.35
N SER A 416 8.41 -5.62 23.95
CA SER A 416 8.67 -6.85 23.19
C SER A 416 7.47 -7.30 22.34
N SER A 417 6.25 -7.11 22.85
CA SER A 417 5.02 -7.41 22.09
C SER A 417 4.80 -6.41 20.95
N LEU A 418 5.09 -5.13 21.18
CA LEU A 418 5.01 -4.09 20.14
C LEU A 418 6.02 -4.35 19.01
N HIS A 419 7.23 -4.79 19.30
CA HIS A 419 8.20 -5.16 18.27
C HIS A 419 7.69 -6.30 17.38
N LYS A 420 7.00 -7.30 17.94
CA LYS A 420 6.37 -8.35 17.15
C LYS A 420 5.26 -7.82 16.23
N ILE A 421 4.43 -6.90 16.75
CA ILE A 421 3.40 -6.25 15.92
C ILE A 421 4.05 -5.39 14.83
N GLN A 422 5.15 -4.71 15.13
CA GLN A 422 5.91 -3.90 14.16
C GLN A 422 6.55 -4.74 13.04
N GLU A 423 6.95 -5.98 13.32
CA GLU A 423 7.42 -6.93 12.29
C GLU A 423 6.32 -7.29 11.29
N GLU A 424 5.06 -7.30 11.73
CA GLU A 424 3.89 -7.54 10.88
C GLU A 424 3.41 -6.26 10.18
N ASP A 425 3.51 -5.13 10.86
CA ASP A 425 3.07 -3.81 10.38
C ASP A 425 4.21 -2.79 10.38
N PRO A 426 4.91 -2.65 9.26
CA PRO A 426 6.02 -1.70 9.12
C PRO A 426 5.61 -0.21 9.23
N THR A 427 4.32 0.12 9.20
CA THR A 427 3.84 1.50 9.37
C THR A 427 3.79 1.93 10.84
N LEU A 428 3.93 0.97 11.75
CA LEU A 428 4.00 1.20 13.19
C LEU A 428 5.44 1.48 13.61
N GLN A 429 5.67 2.48 14.46
CA GLN A 429 7.00 2.80 14.99
C GLN A 429 6.97 2.92 16.51
N VAL A 430 7.95 2.29 17.16
CA VAL A 430 8.16 2.36 18.61
C VAL A 430 9.51 3.01 18.86
N LEU A 431 9.51 4.16 19.54
CA LEU A 431 10.71 4.94 19.83
C LEU A 431 10.81 5.24 21.31
N GLN A 432 12.02 5.14 21.86
CA GLN A 432 12.31 5.64 23.21
C GLN A 432 12.93 7.03 23.12
N SER A 433 12.22 8.04 23.61
CA SER A 433 12.75 9.40 23.70
C SER A 433 13.71 9.49 24.91
N THR A 434 14.98 9.68 24.63
CA THR A 434 16.00 9.88 25.67
C THR A 434 15.80 11.20 26.41
N GLU A 435 15.19 12.17 25.76
CA GLU A 435 14.98 13.51 26.26
C GLU A 435 13.79 13.60 27.22
N THR A 436 12.62 13.13 26.79
CA THR A 436 11.40 13.15 27.63
C THR A 436 11.28 11.90 28.52
N LYS A 437 12.13 10.88 28.29
CA LYS A 437 12.09 9.56 28.92
C LYS A 437 10.74 8.86 28.74
N GLU A 438 10.15 9.05 27.58
CA GLU A 438 8.88 8.47 27.20
C GLU A 438 9.08 7.41 26.12
N THR A 439 8.27 6.35 26.15
CA THR A 439 8.13 5.43 25.03
C THR A 439 7.00 5.93 24.15
N ILE A 440 7.31 6.22 22.89
CA ILE A 440 6.41 6.81 21.91
C ILE A 440 6.02 5.74 20.90
N LEU A 441 4.72 5.54 20.75
CA LEU A 441 4.13 4.73 19.71
C LEU A 441 3.60 5.67 18.63
N SER A 442 4.01 5.43 17.39
CA SER A 442 3.60 6.23 16.22
C SER A 442 2.91 5.33 15.21
N GLY A 443 1.85 5.82 14.57
CA GLY A 443 1.07 5.09 13.57
C GLY A 443 0.37 6.02 12.60
N GLN A 444 -0.44 5.47 11.70
CA GLN A 444 -1.09 6.21 10.63
C GLN A 444 -2.31 7.01 11.09
N GLY A 445 -3.02 6.54 12.12
CA GLY A 445 -4.18 7.23 12.66
C GLY A 445 -4.63 6.65 14.00
N GLN A 446 -5.71 7.20 14.55
CA GLN A 446 -6.22 6.77 15.87
C GLN A 446 -6.75 5.33 15.83
N LEU A 447 -7.45 4.94 14.74
CA LEU A 447 -7.95 3.58 14.56
C LEU A 447 -6.80 2.57 14.52
N HIS A 448 -5.68 2.92 13.86
CA HIS A 448 -4.49 2.09 13.84
C HIS A 448 -3.93 1.85 15.25
N LEU A 449 -3.77 2.89 16.06
CA LEU A 449 -3.27 2.75 17.44
C LEU A 449 -4.27 2.00 18.34
N ASP A 450 -5.57 2.17 18.12
CA ASP A 450 -6.62 1.44 18.85
C ASP A 450 -6.59 -0.05 18.48
N LEU A 451 -6.32 -0.40 17.21
CA LEU A 451 -6.08 -1.78 16.79
C LEU A 451 -4.89 -2.39 17.50
N VAL A 452 -3.76 -1.67 17.54
CA VAL A 452 -2.55 -2.12 18.25
C VAL A 452 -2.85 -2.36 19.74
N LYS A 453 -3.57 -1.45 20.40
CA LYS A 453 -3.99 -1.61 21.79
C LYS A 453 -4.85 -2.85 21.99
N PHE A 454 -5.82 -3.08 21.10
CA PHE A 454 -6.68 -4.27 21.17
C PHE A 454 -5.88 -5.56 20.98
N ARG A 455 -4.96 -5.60 20.02
CA ARG A 455 -4.09 -6.76 19.79
C ARG A 455 -3.21 -7.06 21.01
N LEU A 456 -2.61 -6.04 21.61
CA LEU A 456 -1.80 -6.19 22.83
C LEU A 456 -2.59 -6.82 23.97
N GLU A 457 -3.83 -6.39 24.16
CA GLU A 457 -4.69 -6.93 25.22
C GLU A 457 -5.14 -8.37 24.93
N LYS A 458 -5.57 -8.65 23.70
CA LYS A 458 -6.14 -9.95 23.31
C LYS A 458 -5.09 -11.02 23.04
N GLU A 459 -4.05 -10.69 22.28
CA GLU A 459 -3.04 -11.65 21.82
C GLU A 459 -1.91 -11.83 22.85
N PHE A 460 -1.52 -10.74 23.52
CA PHE A 460 -0.35 -10.74 24.41
C PHE A 460 -0.72 -10.61 25.90
N GLY A 461 -1.98 -10.28 26.24
CA GLY A 461 -2.45 -10.08 27.59
C GLY A 461 -1.74 -8.91 28.30
N VAL A 462 -1.44 -7.83 27.56
CA VAL A 462 -0.79 -6.62 28.07
C VAL A 462 -1.73 -5.44 27.90
N LYS A 463 -2.02 -4.74 28.99
CA LYS A 463 -2.81 -3.50 28.95
C LYS A 463 -1.89 -2.31 28.73
N MET A 464 -2.25 -1.47 27.78
CA MET A 464 -1.54 -0.26 27.41
C MET A 464 -2.44 0.96 27.56
N GLU A 465 -1.93 2.00 28.17
CA GLU A 465 -2.54 3.33 28.13
C GLU A 465 -1.77 4.27 27.23
N MET A 466 -2.49 5.21 26.62
CA MET A 466 -1.96 6.20 25.69
C MET A 466 -2.26 7.62 26.15
N LYS A 467 -1.25 8.50 26.06
CA LYS A 467 -1.38 9.95 26.29
C LYS A 467 -0.69 10.73 25.15
N ASN A 468 -0.99 12.01 25.07
CA ASN A 468 -0.21 12.87 24.17
C ASN A 468 1.23 12.98 24.67
N PRO A 469 2.23 12.87 23.78
CA PRO A 469 3.63 12.99 24.17
C PRO A 469 3.94 14.40 24.67
N LYS A 470 4.92 14.49 25.54
CA LYS A 470 5.44 15.78 25.98
C LYS A 470 6.14 16.47 24.82
N VAL A 471 5.94 17.75 24.71
CA VAL A 471 6.66 18.59 23.74
C VAL A 471 8.00 18.98 24.34
N SER A 472 9.08 18.62 23.66
CA SER A 472 10.43 19.06 24.02
C SER A 472 10.60 20.53 23.65
N TYR A 473 10.40 21.39 24.60
CA TYR A 473 10.64 22.82 24.39
C TYR A 473 12.16 23.08 24.34
N ARG A 474 12.54 23.98 23.45
CA ARG A 474 13.89 24.49 23.32
C ARG A 474 13.89 25.96 23.65
N GLU A 475 14.89 26.40 24.39
CA GLU A 475 15.11 27.80 24.64
C GLU A 475 16.03 28.37 23.56
N THR A 476 15.79 29.62 23.20
CA THR A 476 16.67 30.38 22.32
C THR A 476 16.80 31.80 22.86
N ILE A 477 17.89 32.47 22.49
CA ILE A 477 18.06 33.87 22.82
C ILE A 477 17.40 34.73 21.75
N THR A 478 16.81 35.87 22.15
CA THR A 478 16.11 36.80 21.25
C THR A 478 16.92 38.07 20.96
N GLY A 479 18.07 38.22 21.60
CA GLY A 479 18.95 39.36 21.44
C GLY A 479 20.42 38.95 21.60
N LYS A 480 21.33 39.92 21.47
CA LYS A 480 22.75 39.75 21.73
C LYS A 480 23.09 40.18 23.16
N ALA A 481 24.04 39.50 23.77
CA ALA A 481 24.59 39.85 25.07
C ALA A 481 26.10 39.60 25.10
N ASP A 482 26.81 40.49 25.74
CA ASP A 482 28.21 40.34 26.08
C ASP A 482 28.33 39.95 27.54
N ALA A 483 29.19 38.99 27.82
CA ALA A 483 29.48 38.57 29.20
C ALA A 483 30.95 38.25 29.37
N ASP A 484 31.46 38.52 30.56
CA ASP A 484 32.79 38.11 30.97
C ASP A 484 32.73 37.35 32.29
N TYR A 485 33.63 36.41 32.48
CA TYR A 485 33.75 35.68 33.70
C TYR A 485 35.22 35.39 34.00
N ARG A 486 35.64 35.71 35.23
CA ARG A 486 36.97 35.41 35.75
C ARG A 486 36.92 34.38 36.86
N HIS A 487 37.44 33.21 36.61
CA HIS A 487 37.58 32.17 37.61
C HIS A 487 38.98 32.29 38.25
N LYS A 488 39.00 32.56 39.54
CA LYS A 488 40.26 32.56 40.33
C LYS A 488 40.01 31.82 41.64
N LYS A 489 40.59 30.64 41.79
CA LYS A 489 40.45 29.84 43.01
C LYS A 489 41.80 29.33 43.43
N GLN A 490 42.18 29.61 44.71
CA GLN A 490 43.42 29.14 45.30
C GLN A 490 43.09 28.59 46.68
N SER A 491 43.18 27.27 46.85
CA SER A 491 42.91 26.56 48.09
C SER A 491 44.12 25.73 48.57
N GLY A 492 45.34 26.17 48.20
CA GLY A 492 46.63 25.49 48.48
C GLY A 492 47.28 24.95 47.21
N GLY A 493 48.60 25.13 47.05
CA GLY A 493 49.31 24.69 45.83
C GLY A 493 49.09 25.56 44.60
N ALA A 494 49.12 24.96 43.42
CA ALA A 494 48.88 25.65 42.16
C ALA A 494 47.40 26.07 42.04
N GLY A 495 47.16 27.39 41.96
CA GLY A 495 45.79 27.93 41.82
C GLY A 495 45.18 27.66 40.46
N GLN A 496 43.85 27.72 40.41
CA GLN A 496 43.07 27.69 39.17
C GLN A 496 42.81 29.11 38.69
N PHE A 497 43.10 29.38 37.41
CA PHE A 497 42.80 30.66 36.80
C PHE A 497 42.27 30.44 35.37
N GLY A 498 41.19 31.15 35.04
CA GLY A 498 40.67 31.22 33.68
C GLY A 498 39.79 32.46 33.56
N GLU A 499 39.90 33.16 32.46
CA GLU A 499 39.09 34.32 32.15
C GLU A 499 38.58 34.21 30.73
N ILE A 500 37.29 34.47 30.51
CA ILE A 500 36.66 34.40 29.19
C ILE A 500 35.77 35.64 29.04
N HIS A 501 35.82 36.25 27.85
CA HIS A 501 34.90 37.28 27.39
C HIS A 501 34.20 36.72 26.18
N MET A 502 32.88 36.75 26.17
CA MET A 502 32.06 36.09 25.18
C MET A 502 30.86 36.95 24.78
N ARG A 503 30.56 36.98 23.50
CA ARG A 503 29.28 37.47 22.97
C ARG A 503 28.44 36.28 22.52
N VAL A 504 27.16 36.30 22.84
CA VAL A 504 26.18 35.32 22.38
C VAL A 504 25.07 36.08 21.66
N GLU A 505 24.71 35.63 20.47
CA GLU A 505 23.62 36.20 19.66
C GLU A 505 22.93 35.10 18.84
N ASN A 506 21.72 35.38 18.38
CA ASN A 506 20.98 34.48 17.49
C ASN A 506 21.74 34.25 16.18
N TYR A 507 21.85 32.99 15.76
CA TYR A 507 22.44 32.63 14.49
C TYR A 507 21.35 32.23 13.49
N TYR A 508 21.46 32.73 12.26
CA TYR A 508 20.69 32.28 11.09
C TYR A 508 21.62 32.17 9.88
N GLU A 509 21.29 31.25 8.99
CA GLU A 509 22.11 30.99 7.80
C GLU A 509 22.18 32.23 6.88
N GLY A 510 23.38 32.61 6.48
CA GLY A 510 23.61 33.84 5.74
C GLY A 510 23.76 35.11 6.61
N MET A 511 23.78 34.96 7.95
CA MET A 511 24.03 36.07 8.86
C MET A 511 25.41 36.70 8.58
N PRO A 512 25.52 38.06 8.55
CA PRO A 512 26.80 38.74 8.43
C PRO A 512 27.69 38.43 9.64
N GLU A 513 28.99 38.52 9.41
CA GLU A 513 29.94 38.34 10.52
C GLU A 513 29.76 39.39 11.61
N PRO A 514 29.92 39.02 12.88
CA PRO A 514 29.78 39.96 13.99
C PRO A 514 30.79 41.10 13.87
N GLU A 515 30.27 42.30 13.86
CA GLU A 515 31.09 43.53 13.76
C GLU A 515 31.92 43.77 15.02
N GLY A 516 33.10 44.31 14.85
CA GLY A 516 34.00 44.72 15.95
C GLY A 516 34.89 43.59 16.46
N PHE A 517 34.93 42.43 15.83
CA PHE A 517 35.78 41.30 16.19
C PHE A 517 36.78 40.91 15.08
N ASN A 518 38.02 40.58 15.47
CA ASN A 518 38.99 39.97 14.58
C ASN A 518 38.82 38.45 14.56
N ILE A 519 37.97 37.95 13.66
CA ILE A 519 37.69 36.52 13.55
C ILE A 519 38.87 35.76 13.01
N ARG A 520 39.37 34.77 13.75
CA ARG A 520 40.54 33.95 13.40
C ARG A 520 40.12 32.56 12.90
N ASN A 521 39.03 32.01 13.44
CA ASN A 521 38.48 30.73 13.04
C ASN A 521 36.97 30.75 13.16
N LYS A 522 36.29 29.97 12.31
CA LYS A 522 34.83 29.80 12.30
C LYS A 522 34.53 28.32 12.27
N GLU A 523 33.65 27.88 13.12
CA GLU A 523 33.18 26.52 13.14
C GLU A 523 31.65 26.52 13.17
N PHE A 524 31.05 25.67 12.34
CA PHE A 524 29.60 25.48 12.24
C PHE A 524 29.28 24.03 12.58
N GLU A 525 28.26 23.83 13.37
CA GLU A 525 27.83 22.51 13.80
C GLU A 525 26.30 22.42 13.74
N ASP A 526 25.78 21.38 13.09
CA ASP A 526 24.36 21.08 13.10
C ASP A 526 24.03 20.33 14.39
N LEU A 527 23.07 20.87 15.13
CA LEU A 527 22.65 20.30 16.40
C LEU A 527 21.63 19.19 16.17
N SER A 528 21.67 18.15 16.98
CA SER A 528 20.84 16.95 16.86
C SER A 528 19.32 17.19 16.81
N TRP A 529 18.88 18.38 17.20
CA TRP A 529 17.47 18.82 17.19
C TRP A 529 17.11 19.77 16.05
N GLY A 530 17.96 19.92 15.02
CA GLY A 530 17.72 20.77 13.85
C GLY A 530 18.16 22.23 13.99
N GLY A 531 18.79 22.60 15.11
CA GLY A 531 19.42 23.91 15.27
C GLY A 531 20.84 23.93 14.72
N LYS A 532 21.39 25.15 14.48
CA LYS A 532 22.79 25.37 14.11
C LYS A 532 23.54 26.15 15.18
N PHE A 533 24.77 25.73 15.46
CA PHE A 533 25.70 26.41 16.34
C PHE A 533 26.85 26.96 15.52
N ALA A 534 27.07 28.29 15.60
CA ALA A 534 28.19 28.98 14.97
C ALA A 534 29.16 29.48 16.05
N PHE A 535 30.40 29.03 15.99
CA PHE A 535 31.44 29.44 16.93
C PHE A 535 32.51 30.26 16.23
N TYR A 536 32.68 31.50 16.67
CA TYR A 536 33.69 32.43 16.16
C TYR A 536 34.80 32.61 17.17
N TRP A 537 36.00 32.22 16.81
CA TRP A 537 37.20 32.42 17.60
C TRP A 537 37.87 33.75 17.26
N CYS A 538 37.85 34.68 18.22
CA CYS A 538 38.31 36.07 18.01
C CYS A 538 39.54 36.45 18.79
N ILE A 539 40.25 35.47 19.39
CA ILE A 539 41.41 35.72 20.24
C ILE A 539 42.63 36.07 19.37
N VAL A 540 43.33 37.14 19.76
CA VAL A 540 44.52 37.66 19.10
C VAL A 540 45.72 37.57 20.05
N GLY A 541 46.91 37.29 19.53
CA GLY A 541 48.16 37.34 20.30
C GLY A 541 48.40 36.18 21.27
N GLY A 542 47.66 35.07 21.12
CA GLY A 542 47.92 33.88 21.94
C GLY A 542 47.51 34.00 23.42
N ALA A 543 46.59 34.91 23.72
CA ALA A 543 46.12 35.13 25.10
C ALA A 543 45.46 33.89 25.74
N ILE A 544 44.85 33.02 24.91
CA ILE A 544 44.38 31.70 25.28
C ILE A 544 44.98 30.68 24.30
N ASP A 545 45.54 29.62 24.79
CA ASP A 545 46.10 28.53 24.00
C ASP A 545 44.98 27.78 23.29
N SER A 546 45.15 27.48 21.98
CA SER A 546 44.16 26.81 21.14
C SER A 546 43.71 25.44 21.66
N ARG A 547 44.52 24.75 22.48
CA ARG A 547 44.15 23.49 23.12
C ARG A 547 42.92 23.61 24.04
N TYR A 548 42.56 24.83 24.50
CA TYR A 548 41.40 25.07 25.36
C TYR A 548 40.11 25.34 24.59
N ILE A 549 40.14 25.51 23.26
CA ILE A 549 38.95 25.77 22.41
C ILE A 549 37.91 24.70 22.60
N GLY A 550 38.28 23.41 22.58
CA GLY A 550 37.34 22.31 22.79
C GLY A 550 36.64 22.32 24.16
N ALA A 551 37.39 22.72 25.22
CA ALA A 551 36.83 22.85 26.57
C ALA A 551 35.83 24.04 26.67
N ILE A 552 36.13 25.15 26.00
CA ILE A 552 35.26 26.32 25.92
C ILE A 552 33.97 25.98 25.19
N LYS A 553 34.09 25.37 24.01
CA LYS A 553 32.91 24.90 23.24
C LYS A 553 32.01 23.95 24.06
N LYS A 554 32.62 22.97 24.72
CA LYS A 554 31.89 22.04 25.58
C LYS A 554 31.18 22.73 26.77
N GLY A 555 31.71 23.86 27.24
CA GLY A 555 31.08 24.64 28.30
C GLY A 555 29.92 25.52 27.80
N ILE A 556 29.86 25.84 26.51
CA ILE A 556 28.80 26.63 25.87
C ILE A 556 27.63 25.70 25.49
N MET A 557 27.92 24.51 24.98
CA MET A 557 26.94 23.48 24.62
C MET A 557 26.30 22.84 25.87
#